data_6659278d9afac83fece0fdffe957ed7e
#
_entry.id   6659278d9afac83fece0fdffe957ed7e
#
_cell.length_a   1.000
_cell.length_b   1.000
_cell.length_c   1.000
_cell.angle_alpha   90.00
_cell.angle_beta   90.00
_cell.angle_gamma   90.00
#
_symmetry.space_group_name_H-M   'P 1'
#
loop_
_entity.id
_entity.type
_entity.pdbx_description
1 polymer ?
#
loop_
_entity_poly.entity_id
_entity_poly.type
_entity_poly.pdbx_seq_one_letter_code
_entity_poly.pdbx_strand_id
1 'polypeptide(L)'
;MMASEGWPEPVIRVQALAESGISSIPQHFIKPKSQRPTTNSFTSQTFHHVNDENNKNNINIPVIDLQHLYGEDEKLREETLKHVSEACREWGFFQVLNHGVSHDLMKRAREVWREFFELPLEMKEKYANSPTTYEGYGSRLGVKKGAILDWSDYFFLHYMPCSLRDQTKWPSLPTSLRYYITYQAYPFLANLTCD
;
A
#
# COMPACT_ATOMS: atom_id res chain seq x y z
N MET A 1 -10.46 -34.10 -3.57
CA MET A 1 -9.57 -33.27 -2.74
C MET A 1 -10.31 -32.99 -1.45
N MET A 2 -9.87 -33.58 -0.34
CA MET A 2 -10.44 -33.27 0.97
C MET A 2 -9.98 -31.88 1.37
N ALA A 3 -10.92 -30.95 1.54
CA ALA A 3 -10.64 -29.69 2.20
C ALA A 3 -10.22 -30.05 3.62
N SER A 4 -8.99 -29.73 4.02
CA SER A 4 -8.54 -29.93 5.39
C SER A 4 -9.42 -29.06 6.28
N GLU A 5 -10.19 -29.69 7.17
CA GLU A 5 -10.97 -28.99 8.18
C GLU A 5 -10.07 -27.96 8.89
N GLY A 6 -10.52 -26.72 8.93
CA GLY A 6 -9.80 -25.64 9.61
C GLY A 6 -8.83 -24.80 8.79
N TRP A 7 -8.79 -24.93 7.47
CA TRP A 7 -8.01 -24.02 6.62
C TRP A 7 -8.92 -23.23 5.66
N PRO A 8 -8.70 -21.91 5.50
CA PRO A 8 -7.71 -21.09 6.20
C PRO A 8 -8.10 -20.81 7.66
N GLU A 9 -7.08 -20.70 8.51
CA GLU A 9 -7.30 -20.37 9.92
C GLU A 9 -7.99 -19.01 10.07
N PRO A 10 -8.99 -18.88 10.97
CA PRO A 10 -9.57 -17.58 11.27
C PRO A 10 -8.49 -16.61 11.78
N VAL A 11 -8.42 -15.41 11.21
CA VAL A 11 -7.50 -14.36 11.65
C VAL A 11 -8.30 -13.31 12.38
N ILE A 12 -7.97 -13.06 13.65
CA ILE A 12 -8.56 -11.98 14.43
C ILE A 12 -8.03 -10.66 13.85
N ARG A 13 -8.91 -9.71 13.62
CA ARG A 13 -8.55 -8.38 13.11
C ARG A 13 -7.63 -7.67 14.07
N VAL A 14 -6.64 -6.96 13.54
CA VAL A 14 -5.68 -6.19 14.35
C VAL A 14 -6.40 -5.12 15.17
N GLN A 15 -7.43 -4.49 14.62
CA GLN A 15 -8.27 -3.57 15.39
C GLN A 15 -8.86 -4.25 16.62
N ALA A 16 -9.47 -5.43 16.47
CA ALA A 16 -10.07 -6.14 17.61
C ALA A 16 -9.02 -6.50 18.68
N LEU A 17 -7.82 -6.89 18.24
CA LEU A 17 -6.70 -7.14 19.15
C LEU A 17 -6.27 -5.87 19.89
N ALA A 18 -6.14 -4.76 19.18
CA ALA A 18 -5.76 -3.48 19.78
C ALA A 18 -6.80 -2.98 20.79
N GLU A 19 -8.08 -3.12 20.48
CA GLU A 19 -9.20 -2.73 21.33
C GLU A 19 -9.41 -3.66 22.53
N SER A 20 -8.94 -4.91 22.47
CA SER A 20 -9.05 -5.87 23.58
C SER A 20 -8.13 -5.60 24.78
N GLY A 21 -7.23 -4.61 24.66
CA GLY A 21 -6.31 -4.25 25.72
C GLY A 21 -5.20 -5.29 25.98
N ILE A 22 -4.83 -6.07 24.97
CA ILE A 22 -3.73 -7.03 25.09
C ILE A 22 -2.45 -6.35 25.59
N SER A 23 -1.74 -6.99 26.50
CA SER A 23 -0.48 -6.49 27.07
C SER A 23 0.76 -6.88 26.25
N SER A 24 0.61 -7.81 25.31
CA SER A 24 1.72 -8.30 24.48
C SER A 24 1.24 -8.66 23.06
N ILE A 25 2.11 -8.48 22.09
CA ILE A 25 1.84 -8.84 20.70
C ILE A 25 1.77 -10.38 20.58
N PRO A 26 0.69 -10.95 19.99
CA PRO A 26 0.60 -12.39 19.79
C PRO A 26 1.75 -12.94 18.91
N GLN A 27 2.19 -14.16 19.21
CA GLN A 27 3.39 -14.74 18.59
C GLN A 27 3.37 -14.79 17.06
N HIS A 28 2.19 -14.96 16.45
CA HIS A 28 2.06 -15.00 14.99
C HIS A 28 2.26 -13.66 14.28
N PHE A 29 2.40 -12.56 15.03
CA PHE A 29 2.83 -11.27 14.49
C PHE A 29 4.31 -10.97 14.74
N ILE A 30 5.03 -11.84 15.46
CA ILE A 30 6.42 -11.60 15.83
C ILE A 30 7.35 -12.25 14.81
N LYS A 31 8.03 -11.45 14.00
CA LYS A 31 9.04 -11.94 13.05
C LYS A 31 10.20 -12.63 13.80
N PRO A 32 10.73 -13.76 13.30
CA PRO A 32 11.93 -14.39 13.83
C PRO A 32 13.11 -13.41 13.87
N LYS A 33 14.03 -13.59 14.81
CA LYS A 33 15.20 -12.72 14.93
C LYS A 33 16.01 -12.61 13.63
N SER A 34 16.10 -13.70 12.87
CA SER A 34 16.78 -13.74 11.56
C SER A 34 16.14 -12.87 10.47
N GLN A 35 14.86 -12.50 10.64
CA GLN A 35 14.11 -11.67 9.70
C GLN A 35 13.94 -10.23 10.20
N ARG A 36 14.53 -9.89 11.35
CA ARG A 36 14.46 -8.54 11.88
C ARG A 36 15.68 -7.74 11.42
N PRO A 37 15.52 -6.43 11.18
CA PRO A 37 16.67 -5.56 10.94
C PRO A 37 17.65 -5.68 12.11
N THR A 38 18.94 -5.85 11.80
CA THR A 38 19.99 -5.80 12.82
C THR A 38 20.25 -4.35 13.17
N THR A 39 20.24 -4.03 14.46
CA THR A 39 20.50 -2.67 14.99
C THR A 39 21.87 -2.11 14.52
N ASN A 40 22.83 -2.99 14.22
CA ASN A 40 24.15 -2.60 13.76
C ASN A 40 24.17 -1.98 12.35
N SER A 41 23.13 -2.19 11.55
CA SER A 41 23.01 -1.54 10.24
C SER A 41 22.47 -0.10 10.31
N PHE A 42 21.90 0.31 11.45
CA PHE A 42 21.34 1.65 11.62
C PHE A 42 22.27 2.62 12.38
N THR A 43 23.30 2.13 13.09
CA THR A 43 24.19 2.98 13.90
C THR A 43 25.21 3.77 13.10
N SER A 44 25.32 3.53 11.79
CA SER A 44 26.23 4.29 10.91
C SER A 44 25.55 5.32 10.01
N GLN A 45 24.22 5.43 10.08
CA GLN A 45 23.48 6.37 9.25
C GLN A 45 22.50 7.18 10.11
N THR A 46 23.07 8.08 10.88
CA THR A 46 22.29 9.22 11.42
C THR A 46 21.74 9.98 10.22
N PHE A 47 20.42 10.07 10.14
CA PHE A 47 19.75 11.01 9.23
C PHE A 47 20.08 12.43 9.69
N HIS A 48 21.24 12.93 9.32
CA HIS A 48 21.54 14.33 9.47
C HIS A 48 20.94 15.07 8.28
N HIS A 49 19.88 15.81 8.55
CA HIS A 49 19.52 16.98 7.77
C HIS A 49 20.70 17.96 7.85
N VAL A 50 21.67 17.83 7.00
CA VAL A 50 22.69 18.86 6.82
C VAL A 50 23.12 18.87 5.36
N ASN A 51 23.04 20.04 4.75
CA ASN A 51 23.71 20.41 3.54
C ASN A 51 25.23 20.37 3.77
N ASP A 52 25.82 19.19 3.71
CA ASP A 52 27.26 19.02 3.77
C ASP A 52 27.71 18.40 2.44
N GLU A 53 28.22 19.26 1.56
CA GLU A 53 28.70 18.92 0.21
C GLU A 53 29.90 17.95 0.21
N ASN A 54 30.42 17.58 1.39
CA ASN A 54 31.62 16.74 1.54
C ASN A 54 31.32 15.30 2.02
N ASN A 55 30.07 14.93 2.24
CA ASN A 55 29.76 13.58 2.74
C ASN A 55 29.45 12.61 1.59
N LYS A 56 30.46 11.90 1.09
CA LYS A 56 30.36 10.89 0.02
C LYS A 56 29.49 9.66 0.33
N ASN A 57 28.89 9.59 1.51
CA ASN A 57 28.01 8.49 1.94
C ASN A 57 26.53 8.91 2.06
N ASN A 58 26.13 9.99 1.39
CA ASN A 58 24.74 10.43 1.42
C ASN A 58 23.91 9.49 0.52
N ILE A 59 23.24 8.52 1.15
CA ILE A 59 22.30 7.63 0.47
C ILE A 59 21.05 8.45 0.16
N ASN A 60 20.98 9.06 -1.01
CA ASN A 60 19.82 9.79 -1.46
C ASN A 60 18.91 8.87 -2.27
N ILE A 61 17.69 8.65 -1.76
CA ILE A 61 16.65 7.98 -2.52
C ILE A 61 16.44 8.73 -3.83
N PRO A 62 16.44 8.04 -4.99
CA PRO A 62 16.23 8.69 -6.27
C PRO A 62 14.93 9.49 -6.30
N VAL A 63 14.98 10.72 -6.81
CA VAL A 63 13.83 11.59 -7.03
C VAL A 63 13.74 11.87 -8.52
N ILE A 64 12.64 11.49 -9.15
CA ILE A 64 12.45 11.55 -10.60
C ILE A 64 11.31 12.49 -10.94
N ASP A 65 11.56 13.45 -11.80
CA ASP A 65 10.53 14.34 -12.33
C ASP A 65 9.85 13.68 -13.54
N LEU A 66 8.56 13.38 -13.39
CA LEU A 66 7.79 12.72 -14.44
C LEU A 66 7.24 13.69 -15.50
N GLN A 67 7.40 15.01 -15.32
CA GLN A 67 6.91 16.00 -16.28
C GLN A 67 7.47 15.75 -17.70
N HIS A 68 8.71 15.34 -17.78
CA HIS A 68 9.39 15.08 -19.05
C HIS A 68 8.85 13.87 -19.83
N LEU A 69 8.11 12.96 -19.17
CA LEU A 69 7.47 11.82 -19.86
C LEU A 69 6.32 12.26 -20.77
N TYR A 70 5.72 13.41 -20.47
CA TYR A 70 4.55 13.95 -21.19
C TYR A 70 4.93 15.11 -22.12
N GLY A 71 6.19 15.54 -22.11
CA GLY A 71 6.71 16.61 -22.96
C GLY A 71 7.02 16.15 -24.38
N GLU A 72 7.22 17.12 -25.29
CA GLU A 72 7.58 16.86 -26.70
C GLU A 72 9.09 16.60 -26.90
N ASP A 73 9.91 16.87 -25.88
CA ASP A 73 11.36 16.67 -25.93
C ASP A 73 11.71 15.18 -25.75
N GLU A 74 11.96 14.51 -26.85
CA GLU A 74 12.25 13.08 -26.89
C GLU A 74 13.53 12.73 -26.10
N LYS A 75 14.53 13.60 -26.12
CA LYS A 75 15.79 13.38 -25.37
C LYS A 75 15.56 13.41 -23.85
N LEU A 76 14.83 14.40 -23.35
CA LEU A 76 14.47 14.47 -21.92
C LEU A 76 13.60 13.29 -21.51
N ARG A 77 12.71 12.85 -22.38
CA ARG A 77 11.89 11.66 -22.16
C ARG A 77 12.73 10.40 -22.03
N GLU A 78 13.69 10.17 -22.96
CA GLU A 78 14.60 9.03 -22.90
C GLU A 78 15.47 9.05 -21.64
N GLU A 79 16.03 10.21 -21.28
CA GLU A 79 16.81 10.38 -20.05
C GLU A 79 15.97 10.04 -18.80
N THR A 80 14.71 10.50 -18.74
CA THR A 80 13.82 10.20 -17.62
C THR A 80 13.50 8.71 -17.55
N LEU A 81 13.20 8.04 -18.67
CA LEU A 81 12.97 6.60 -18.72
C LEU A 81 14.21 5.82 -18.26
N LYS A 82 15.41 6.27 -18.63
CA LYS A 82 16.65 5.69 -18.16
C LYS A 82 16.79 5.81 -16.64
N HIS A 83 16.54 6.99 -16.05
CA HIS A 83 16.59 7.19 -14.61
C HIS A 83 15.56 6.30 -13.87
N VAL A 84 14.34 6.15 -14.41
CA VAL A 84 13.34 5.21 -13.87
C VAL A 84 13.88 3.77 -13.88
N SER A 85 14.45 3.34 -15.02
CA SER A 85 15.00 1.99 -15.15
C SER A 85 16.16 1.73 -14.18
N GLU A 86 17.05 2.69 -14.02
CA GLU A 86 18.18 2.61 -13.07
C GLU A 86 17.69 2.56 -11.62
N ALA A 87 16.76 3.44 -11.25
CA ALA A 87 16.18 3.44 -9.91
C ALA A 87 15.45 2.13 -9.57
N CYS A 88 14.68 1.57 -10.53
CA CYS A 88 14.04 0.26 -10.37
C CYS A 88 15.05 -0.86 -10.17
N ARG A 89 16.16 -0.85 -10.91
CA ARG A 89 17.17 -1.91 -10.85
C ARG A 89 18.01 -1.84 -9.59
N GLU A 90 18.40 -0.61 -9.18
CA GLU A 90 19.37 -0.42 -8.08
C GLU A 90 18.69 -0.30 -6.71
N TRP A 91 17.53 0.37 -6.66
CA TRP A 91 16.82 0.66 -5.44
C TRP A 91 15.52 -0.14 -5.27
N GLY A 92 14.87 -0.52 -6.37
CA GLY A 92 13.56 -1.13 -6.36
C GLY A 92 12.40 -0.15 -6.11
N PHE A 93 12.70 1.11 -5.78
CA PHE A 93 11.74 2.20 -5.55
C PHE A 93 12.38 3.57 -5.76
N PHE A 94 11.57 4.60 -5.94
CA PHE A 94 11.99 6.00 -6.09
C PHE A 94 10.86 6.95 -5.69
N GLN A 95 11.19 8.21 -5.47
CA GLN A 95 10.22 9.28 -5.28
C GLN A 95 9.94 9.94 -6.62
N VAL A 96 8.73 10.47 -6.80
CA VAL A 96 8.33 11.14 -8.04
C VAL A 96 7.87 12.58 -7.78
N LEU A 97 8.23 13.47 -8.70
CA LEU A 97 7.73 14.83 -8.78
C LEU A 97 6.89 14.97 -10.05
N ASN A 98 5.99 15.96 -10.08
CA ASN A 98 5.17 16.33 -11.23
C ASN A 98 4.44 15.12 -11.86
N HIS A 99 3.95 14.22 -11.01
CA HIS A 99 3.29 12.98 -11.39
C HIS A 99 1.84 13.15 -11.88
N GLY A 100 1.33 14.38 -12.00
CA GLY A 100 0.00 14.67 -12.53
C GLY A 100 -1.18 14.46 -11.55
N VAL A 101 -0.96 13.80 -10.41
CA VAL A 101 -2.02 13.63 -9.40
C VAL A 101 -2.09 14.87 -8.51
N SER A 102 -3.25 15.53 -8.44
CA SER A 102 -3.40 16.71 -7.61
C SER A 102 -3.23 16.40 -6.12
N HIS A 103 -2.66 17.34 -5.37
CA HIS A 103 -2.53 17.23 -3.92
C HIS A 103 -3.89 17.07 -3.21
N ASP A 104 -4.93 17.75 -3.71
CA ASP A 104 -6.29 17.65 -3.15
C ASP A 104 -6.86 16.25 -3.34
N LEU A 105 -6.64 15.63 -4.50
CA LEU A 105 -7.07 14.25 -4.75
C LEU A 105 -6.36 13.27 -3.80
N MET A 106 -5.04 13.41 -3.62
CA MET A 106 -4.28 12.58 -2.68
C MET A 106 -4.69 12.81 -1.22
N LYS A 107 -4.93 14.06 -0.84
CA LYS A 107 -5.41 14.42 0.50
C LYS A 107 -6.77 13.78 0.74
N ARG A 108 -7.69 13.94 -0.22
CA ARG A 108 -9.04 13.37 -0.13
C ARG A 108 -9.02 11.86 -0.06
N ALA A 109 -8.13 11.19 -0.81
CA ALA A 109 -7.93 9.74 -0.72
C ALA A 109 -7.62 9.30 0.72
N ARG A 110 -6.64 9.98 1.36
CA ARG A 110 -6.25 9.64 2.74
C ARG A 110 -7.37 9.88 3.73
N GLU A 111 -8.14 10.96 3.57
CA GLU A 111 -9.25 11.29 4.46
C GLU A 111 -10.35 10.23 4.38
N VAL A 112 -10.84 9.90 3.19
CA VAL A 112 -11.95 8.95 3.02
C VAL A 112 -11.58 7.53 3.43
N TRP A 113 -10.32 7.11 3.21
CA TRP A 113 -9.84 5.83 3.70
C TRP A 113 -9.65 5.82 5.21
N ARG A 114 -9.22 6.93 5.81
CA ARG A 114 -9.18 7.07 7.27
C ARG A 114 -10.59 6.94 7.86
N GLU A 115 -11.56 7.67 7.33
CA GLU A 115 -12.96 7.56 7.74
C GLU A 115 -13.45 6.09 7.71
N PHE A 116 -13.07 5.32 6.68
CA PHE A 116 -13.41 3.90 6.60
C PHE A 116 -12.74 3.08 7.70
N PHE A 117 -11.43 3.27 7.92
CA PHE A 117 -10.70 2.49 8.93
C PHE A 117 -11.09 2.85 10.36
N GLU A 118 -11.64 4.05 10.59
CA GLU A 118 -12.20 4.50 11.87
C GLU A 118 -13.63 3.98 12.13
N LEU A 119 -14.29 3.36 11.16
CA LEU A 119 -15.59 2.72 11.37
C LEU A 119 -15.49 1.60 12.43
N PRO A 120 -16.61 1.34 13.15
CA PRO A 120 -16.72 0.14 13.99
C PRO A 120 -16.39 -1.13 13.19
N LEU A 121 -15.76 -2.10 13.86
CA LEU A 121 -15.29 -3.32 13.21
C LEU A 121 -16.42 -4.05 12.46
N GLU A 122 -17.59 -4.17 13.07
CA GLU A 122 -18.77 -4.80 12.47
C GLU A 122 -19.22 -4.20 11.12
N MET A 123 -18.97 -2.90 10.93
CA MET A 123 -19.29 -2.21 9.68
C MET A 123 -18.29 -2.56 8.58
N LYS A 124 -17.02 -2.74 8.94
CA LYS A 124 -15.95 -3.16 8.02
C LYS A 124 -16.03 -4.63 7.66
N GLU A 125 -16.43 -5.49 8.61
CA GLU A 125 -16.61 -6.92 8.39
C GLU A 125 -17.67 -7.27 7.34
N LYS A 126 -18.59 -6.35 7.04
CA LYS A 126 -19.52 -6.50 5.90
C LYS A 126 -18.81 -6.62 4.55
N TYR A 127 -17.59 -6.13 4.49
CA TYR A 127 -16.72 -6.16 3.30
C TYR A 127 -15.55 -7.11 3.47
N ALA A 128 -15.64 -8.04 4.43
CA ALA A 128 -14.57 -8.97 4.70
C ALA A 128 -14.16 -9.75 3.44
N ASN A 129 -12.87 -9.93 3.26
CA ASN A 129 -12.34 -10.77 2.21
C ASN A 129 -12.70 -12.24 2.47
N SER A 130 -12.84 -13.01 1.41
CA SER A 130 -12.95 -14.45 1.55
C SER A 130 -11.56 -15.07 1.74
N PRO A 131 -11.48 -16.28 2.35
CA PRO A 131 -10.21 -16.98 2.51
C PRO A 131 -9.46 -17.27 1.20
N THR A 132 -10.17 -17.33 0.10
CA THR A 132 -9.64 -17.64 -1.24
C THR A 132 -9.38 -16.41 -2.10
N THR A 133 -9.86 -15.25 -1.68
CA THR A 133 -9.66 -13.97 -2.38
C THR A 133 -9.12 -12.96 -1.40
N TYR A 134 -8.28 -12.04 -1.89
CA TYR A 134 -7.75 -10.94 -1.08
C TYR A 134 -8.64 -9.72 -1.10
N GLU A 135 -9.63 -9.70 -2.01
CA GLU A 135 -10.46 -8.54 -2.25
C GLU A 135 -11.42 -8.32 -1.09
N GLY A 136 -11.41 -7.10 -0.57
CA GLY A 136 -12.19 -6.68 0.58
C GLY A 136 -11.33 -6.33 1.80
N TYR A 137 -11.99 -6.24 2.96
CA TYR A 137 -11.36 -5.95 4.25
C TYR A 137 -10.71 -7.20 4.84
N GLY A 138 -9.44 -7.13 5.20
CA GLY A 138 -8.69 -8.26 5.69
C GLY A 138 -7.55 -7.90 6.63
N SER A 139 -7.00 -8.92 7.29
CA SER A 139 -5.81 -8.81 8.15
C SER A 139 -4.69 -9.75 7.69
N ARG A 140 -4.89 -10.48 6.61
CA ARG A 140 -3.94 -11.48 6.13
C ARG A 140 -3.83 -11.45 4.63
N LEU A 141 -2.63 -11.20 4.15
CA LEU A 141 -2.25 -11.42 2.76
C LEU A 141 -1.56 -12.79 2.67
N GLY A 142 -2.11 -13.67 1.85
CA GLY A 142 -1.56 -15.00 1.64
C GLY A 142 -2.30 -16.11 2.39
N VAL A 143 -2.23 -17.28 1.79
CA VAL A 143 -2.96 -18.48 2.21
C VAL A 143 -2.04 -19.54 2.84
N LYS A 144 -0.78 -19.20 3.11
CA LYS A 144 0.17 -20.16 3.67
C LYS A 144 -0.11 -20.37 5.15
N LYS A 145 -0.42 -21.62 5.53
CA LYS A 145 -0.63 -22.01 6.93
C LYS A 145 0.60 -21.68 7.78
N GLY A 146 0.37 -21.10 8.96
CA GLY A 146 1.44 -20.73 9.89
C GLY A 146 2.32 -19.57 9.44
N ALA A 147 1.91 -18.81 8.42
CA ALA A 147 2.63 -17.59 8.02
C ALA A 147 2.61 -16.58 9.15
N ILE A 148 3.74 -15.90 9.34
CA ILE A 148 3.83 -14.77 10.26
C ILE A 148 3.12 -13.59 9.61
N LEU A 149 2.20 -13.00 10.34
CA LEU A 149 1.35 -11.92 9.87
C LEU A 149 2.01 -10.56 10.13
N ASP A 150 1.66 -9.59 9.34
CA ASP A 150 1.94 -8.19 9.63
C ASP A 150 0.87 -7.62 10.56
N TRP A 151 1.28 -6.69 11.44
CA TRP A 151 0.37 -6.02 12.37
C TRP A 151 -0.41 -4.93 11.63
N SER A 152 -1.32 -5.36 10.75
CA SER A 152 -2.14 -4.47 9.93
C SER A 152 -3.44 -5.10 9.47
N ASP A 153 -4.49 -4.29 9.42
CA ASP A 153 -5.66 -4.57 8.63
C ASP A 153 -5.56 -3.83 7.30
N TYR A 154 -6.10 -4.38 6.25
CA TYR A 154 -6.03 -3.81 4.90
C TYR A 154 -7.41 -3.79 4.24
N PHE A 155 -7.52 -3.01 3.19
CA PHE A 155 -8.60 -3.11 2.22
C PHE A 155 -8.00 -3.23 0.82
N PHE A 156 -8.42 -4.25 0.09
CA PHE A 156 -7.96 -4.48 -1.27
C PHE A 156 -9.13 -4.51 -2.26
N LEU A 157 -9.00 -3.81 -3.35
CA LEU A 157 -9.95 -3.78 -4.46
C LEU A 157 -9.23 -4.02 -5.78
N HIS A 158 -9.86 -4.79 -6.66
CA HIS A 158 -9.53 -4.73 -8.07
C HIS A 158 -10.19 -3.50 -8.70
N TYR A 159 -9.38 -2.53 -9.06
CA TYR A 159 -9.85 -1.32 -9.73
C TYR A 159 -9.65 -1.39 -11.25
N MET A 160 -8.50 -1.91 -11.67
CA MET A 160 -8.12 -2.14 -13.06
C MET A 160 -7.51 -3.55 -13.19
N PRO A 161 -7.61 -4.18 -14.34
CA PRO A 161 -8.46 -3.81 -15.49
C PRO A 161 -9.95 -3.88 -15.16
N CYS A 162 -10.79 -3.20 -15.93
CA CYS A 162 -12.23 -3.13 -15.69
C CYS A 162 -12.91 -4.51 -15.62
N SER A 163 -12.35 -5.51 -16.31
CA SER A 163 -12.84 -6.91 -16.31
C SER A 163 -12.74 -7.62 -14.96
N LEU A 164 -11.85 -7.16 -14.06
CA LEU A 164 -11.70 -7.72 -12.72
C LEU A 164 -12.46 -6.92 -11.66
N ARG A 165 -13.07 -5.80 -12.04
CA ARG A 165 -13.73 -4.90 -11.10
C ARG A 165 -15.04 -5.50 -10.58
N ASP A 166 -15.13 -5.69 -9.27
CA ASP A 166 -16.36 -6.07 -8.58
C ASP A 166 -16.85 -4.93 -7.67
N GLN A 167 -17.81 -4.15 -8.19
CA GLN A 167 -18.36 -3.03 -7.44
C GLN A 167 -19.18 -3.46 -6.21
N THR A 168 -19.55 -4.72 -6.08
CA THR A 168 -20.26 -5.25 -4.90
C THR A 168 -19.34 -5.29 -3.69
N LYS A 169 -18.04 -5.37 -3.92
CA LYS A 169 -16.98 -5.32 -2.89
C LYS A 169 -16.67 -3.91 -2.41
N TRP A 170 -17.12 -2.90 -3.13
CA TRP A 170 -16.79 -1.53 -2.79
C TRP A 170 -17.59 -1.04 -1.60
N PRO A 171 -16.96 -0.41 -0.59
CA PRO A 171 -17.66 0.06 0.59
C PRO A 171 -18.76 1.07 0.22
N SER A 172 -19.94 0.89 0.80
CA SER A 172 -21.02 1.87 0.72
C SER A 172 -20.89 2.94 1.81
N LEU A 173 -20.12 2.65 2.86
CA LEU A 173 -19.82 3.55 3.98
C LEU A 173 -18.30 3.67 4.19
N PRO A 174 -17.82 4.85 4.56
CA PRO A 174 -18.57 6.12 4.51
C PRO A 174 -18.99 6.47 3.07
N THR A 175 -20.08 7.19 2.90
CA THR A 175 -20.56 7.60 1.56
C THR A 175 -19.53 8.44 0.81
N SER A 176 -18.70 9.18 1.53
CA SER A 176 -17.55 9.92 1.01
C SER A 176 -16.56 9.02 0.27
N LEU A 177 -16.25 7.83 0.82
CA LEU A 177 -15.36 6.86 0.20
C LEU A 177 -15.97 6.28 -1.08
N ARG A 178 -17.26 5.89 -1.04
CA ARG A 178 -17.95 5.37 -2.22
C ARG A 178 -17.96 6.38 -3.35
N TYR A 179 -18.28 7.64 -3.03
CA TYR A 179 -18.25 8.73 -4.00
C TYR A 179 -16.84 8.94 -4.57
N TYR A 180 -15.82 8.94 -3.70
CA TYR A 180 -14.42 9.09 -4.11
C TYR A 180 -13.99 8.00 -5.09
N ILE A 181 -14.22 6.73 -4.75
CA ILE A 181 -13.84 5.60 -5.60
C ILE A 181 -14.56 5.67 -6.94
N THR A 182 -15.84 5.98 -6.94
CA THR A 182 -16.67 5.94 -8.16
C THR A 182 -16.41 7.12 -9.09
N TYR A 183 -16.25 8.33 -8.55
CA TYR A 183 -16.31 9.54 -9.35
C TYR A 183 -15.01 10.36 -9.38
N GLN A 184 -14.16 10.25 -8.38
CA GLN A 184 -12.93 11.04 -8.31
C GLN A 184 -11.69 10.23 -8.72
N ALA A 185 -11.55 9.00 -8.27
CA ALA A 185 -10.43 8.16 -8.63
C ALA A 185 -10.58 7.58 -10.06
N TYR A 186 -11.80 7.28 -10.49
CA TYR A 186 -12.06 6.65 -11.78
C TYR A 186 -11.58 7.46 -12.99
N PRO A 187 -11.96 8.74 -13.16
CA PRO A 187 -11.55 9.50 -14.33
C PRO A 187 -10.03 9.60 -14.48
N PHE A 188 -9.32 9.72 -13.35
CA PHE A 188 -7.87 9.80 -13.34
C PHE A 188 -7.22 8.48 -13.78
N LEU A 189 -7.69 7.35 -13.24
CA LEU A 189 -7.14 6.03 -13.55
C LEU A 189 -7.57 5.51 -14.93
N ALA A 190 -8.77 5.84 -15.38
CA ALA A 190 -9.25 5.48 -16.71
C ALA A 190 -8.42 6.10 -17.84
N ASN A 191 -7.95 7.33 -17.66
CA ASN A 191 -7.08 8.00 -18.63
C ASN A 191 -5.67 7.38 -18.71
N LEU A 192 -5.28 6.56 -17.73
CA LEU A 192 -3.97 5.88 -17.72
C LEU A 192 -3.99 4.51 -18.41
N THR A 193 -5.17 3.96 -18.72
CA THR A 193 -5.27 2.53 -19.03
C THR A 193 -6.32 2.14 -20.10
N CYS A 194 -7.09 3.09 -20.61
CA CYS A 194 -8.12 2.82 -21.63
C CYS A 194 -7.67 3.35 -23.00
N ASP A 195 -6.67 2.70 -23.57
CA ASP A 195 -6.41 2.61 -25.01
C ASP A 195 -6.38 1.13 -25.39
#